data_e4e378a88db2635409d2038a475d9b3a
#
_entry.id   e4e378a88db2635409d2038a475d9b3a
#
_cell.length_a   1.000
_cell.length_b   1.000
_cell.length_c   1.000
_cell.angle_alpha   90.00
_cell.angle_beta   90.00
_cell.angle_gamma   90.00
#
_symmetry.space_group_name_H-M   'P 1'
#
loop_
_entity.id
_entity.type
_entity.pdbx_description
1 polymer ?
#
loop_
_entity_poly.entity_id
_entity_poly.type
_entity_poly.pdbx_seq_one_letter_code
_entity_poly.pdbx_strand_id
1 'polypeptide(L)'
;SAGVNLTRAALDAAVKYPWTLAEADQHPKGERSKKFCVYPDDEPVFRWLKIGAPQATKPMECQIMDLSDDIAYSVHDVEDSIATGAFDPIVLADPKMLDHIIEQTRAWYGAKWDADKLLAAFMRLRRDYLFPAHFNGSRESLAQLKNITSDLIGRFCWSVETATRDTYGPGPLTRYSANIVIPENTNYEIVALKGIAVYFVMAPREREPFHQEELKIVSDLVDVLMADSPLPSDALESQFLADWNESTNDDERLRVAIDQVASLTDNSALALHSILC
;
A
#
# COMPACT_ATOMS: atom_id res chain seq x y z
N SER A 1 -21.56 4.14 -16.11
CA SER A 1 -21.16 4.22 -14.71
C SER A 1 -20.80 5.63 -14.35
N ALA A 2 -21.29 6.13 -13.24
CA ALA A 2 -21.00 7.47 -12.79
C ALA A 2 -19.83 7.44 -11.81
N GLY A 3 -18.63 7.57 -12.33
CA GLY A 3 -17.46 7.85 -11.50
C GLY A 3 -17.53 9.26 -10.90
N VAL A 4 -16.59 9.58 -10.01
CA VAL A 4 -16.44 10.91 -9.45
C VAL A 4 -15.91 11.86 -10.54
N ASN A 5 -16.60 12.98 -10.78
CA ASN A 5 -16.17 13.97 -11.76
C ASN A 5 -15.01 14.81 -11.20
N LEU A 6 -13.78 14.31 -11.32
CA LEU A 6 -12.59 14.94 -10.80
C LEU A 6 -12.01 15.96 -11.79
N THR A 7 -11.39 17.01 -11.26
CA THR A 7 -10.58 17.93 -12.07
C THR A 7 -9.32 17.26 -12.56
N ARG A 8 -8.71 17.79 -13.64
CA ARG A 8 -7.42 17.33 -14.14
C ARG A 8 -6.33 17.30 -13.05
N ALA A 9 -6.30 18.31 -12.20
CA ALA A 9 -5.35 18.39 -11.09
C ALA A 9 -5.56 17.29 -10.03
N ALA A 10 -6.83 16.96 -9.73
CA ALA A 10 -7.16 15.89 -8.78
C ALA A 10 -6.84 14.51 -9.36
N LEU A 11 -7.11 14.28 -10.65
CA LEU A 11 -6.73 13.05 -11.34
C LEU A 11 -5.20 12.86 -11.32
N ASP A 12 -4.44 13.90 -11.65
CA ASP A 12 -2.98 13.84 -11.61
C ASP A 12 -2.43 13.58 -10.20
N ALA A 13 -3.06 14.15 -9.17
CA ALA A 13 -2.69 13.91 -7.77
C ALA A 13 -2.89 12.45 -7.34
N ALA A 14 -3.77 11.69 -7.99
CA ALA A 14 -4.00 10.27 -7.70
C ALA A 14 -3.00 9.33 -8.39
N VAL A 15 -2.20 9.81 -9.34
CA VAL A 15 -1.27 8.97 -10.11
C VAL A 15 0.05 8.77 -9.37
N LYS A 16 0.12 7.73 -8.55
CA LYS A 16 1.29 7.40 -7.71
C LYS A 16 2.54 6.99 -8.51
N TYR A 17 2.35 6.33 -9.66
CA TYR A 17 3.43 5.89 -10.57
C TYR A 17 3.16 6.45 -11.96
N PRO A 18 3.63 7.68 -12.26
CA PRO A 18 3.25 8.42 -13.46
C PRO A 18 3.96 7.94 -14.73
N TRP A 19 3.82 6.65 -15.03
CA TRP A 19 4.36 5.96 -16.20
C TRP A 19 3.52 4.74 -16.56
N THR A 20 3.66 4.28 -17.81
CA THR A 20 3.06 3.06 -18.32
C THR A 20 3.88 1.83 -17.91
N LEU A 21 3.34 0.63 -18.11
CA LEU A 21 4.09 -0.62 -17.92
C LEU A 21 5.34 -0.68 -18.80
N ALA A 22 5.25 -0.22 -20.06
CA ALA A 22 6.39 -0.21 -20.99
C ALA A 22 7.52 0.74 -20.55
N GLU A 23 7.20 1.78 -19.79
CA GLU A 23 8.17 2.74 -19.24
C GLU A 23 8.67 2.33 -17.84
N ALA A 24 8.04 1.33 -17.21
CA ALA A 24 8.31 0.97 -15.81
C ALA A 24 9.78 0.65 -15.53
N ASP A 25 10.45 -0.05 -16.44
CA ASP A 25 11.86 -0.44 -16.29
C ASP A 25 12.84 0.74 -16.28
N GLN A 26 12.39 1.93 -16.71
CA GLN A 26 13.18 3.15 -16.69
C GLN A 26 13.12 3.86 -15.31
N HIS A 27 12.32 3.35 -14.38
CA HIS A 27 12.08 3.96 -13.07
C HIS A 27 12.42 2.99 -11.95
N PRO A 28 13.14 3.42 -10.88
CA PRO A 28 13.60 2.53 -9.81
C PRO A 28 12.49 1.70 -9.14
N LYS A 29 11.29 2.27 -8.98
CA LYS A 29 10.14 1.54 -8.43
C LYS A 29 9.49 0.61 -9.46
N GLY A 30 9.46 0.99 -10.73
CA GLY A 30 8.96 0.17 -11.82
C GLY A 30 9.88 -1.00 -12.11
N GLU A 31 11.19 -0.77 -12.24
CA GLU A 31 12.20 -1.80 -12.45
C GLU A 31 12.14 -2.91 -11.37
N ARG A 32 12.07 -2.52 -10.09
CA ARG A 32 12.07 -3.47 -8.97
C ARG A 32 10.77 -4.23 -8.76
N SER A 33 9.63 -3.60 -9.02
CA SER A 33 8.30 -4.14 -8.64
C SER A 33 7.28 -4.09 -9.76
N LYS A 34 7.69 -3.67 -10.98
CA LYS A 34 6.79 -3.47 -12.13
C LYS A 34 5.60 -2.55 -11.84
N LYS A 35 5.73 -1.66 -10.86
CA LYS A 35 4.67 -0.71 -10.50
C LYS A 35 4.50 0.35 -11.57
N PHE A 36 3.28 0.55 -11.99
CA PHE A 36 2.82 1.56 -12.94
C PHE A 36 1.37 1.96 -12.59
N CYS A 37 0.87 3.06 -13.14
CA CYS A 37 -0.52 3.51 -12.90
C CYS A 37 -1.31 3.75 -14.19
N VAL A 38 -0.78 3.39 -15.34
CA VAL A 38 -1.41 3.71 -16.63
C VAL A 38 -1.50 2.45 -17.47
N TYR A 39 -2.71 2.02 -17.73
CA TYR A 39 -3.00 0.97 -18.70
C TYR A 39 -3.05 1.54 -20.12
N PRO A 40 -2.85 0.71 -21.17
CA PRO A 40 -2.86 1.18 -22.56
C PRO A 40 -4.13 1.95 -22.93
N ASP A 41 -5.28 1.51 -22.48
CA ASP A 41 -6.58 2.12 -22.77
C ASP A 41 -6.72 3.52 -22.15
N ASP A 42 -6.06 3.77 -21.02
CA ASP A 42 -6.08 5.03 -20.28
C ASP A 42 -4.97 6.01 -20.72
N GLU A 43 -4.05 5.57 -21.57
CA GLU A 43 -2.89 6.37 -21.97
C GLU A 43 -3.27 7.74 -22.57
N PRO A 44 -4.30 7.87 -23.44
CA PRO A 44 -4.73 9.18 -23.95
C PRO A 44 -5.15 10.15 -22.83
N VAL A 45 -5.87 9.65 -21.82
CA VAL A 45 -6.31 10.45 -20.66
C VAL A 45 -5.10 10.81 -19.79
N PHE A 46 -4.21 9.87 -19.57
CA PHE A 46 -2.95 10.12 -18.84
C PHE A 46 -2.11 11.20 -19.51
N ARG A 47 -1.91 11.14 -20.83
CA ARG A 47 -1.18 12.17 -21.57
C ARG A 47 -1.82 13.53 -21.44
N TRP A 48 -3.17 13.61 -21.51
CA TRP A 48 -3.90 14.84 -21.31
C TRP A 48 -3.69 15.41 -19.89
N LEU A 49 -3.79 14.58 -18.84
CA LEU A 49 -3.64 15.10 -17.48
C LEU A 49 -2.20 15.53 -17.17
N LYS A 50 -1.20 15.00 -17.88
CA LYS A 50 0.23 15.34 -17.75
C LYS A 50 0.68 16.51 -18.63
N ILE A 51 -0.19 17.16 -19.41
CA ILE A 51 0.19 18.33 -20.22
C ILE A 51 0.79 19.42 -19.31
N GLY A 52 2.05 19.80 -19.59
CA GLY A 52 2.80 20.80 -18.83
C GLY A 52 3.45 20.29 -17.55
N ALA A 53 3.32 19.00 -17.23
CA ALA A 53 4.02 18.37 -16.11
C ALA A 53 5.46 17.96 -16.50
N PRO A 54 6.42 18.01 -15.58
CA PRO A 54 7.72 17.38 -15.80
C PRO A 54 7.56 15.85 -15.95
N GLN A 55 8.40 15.26 -16.80
CA GLN A 55 8.33 13.82 -17.07
C GLN A 55 8.48 12.98 -15.79
N ALA A 56 7.66 11.95 -15.65
CA ALA A 56 7.67 10.98 -14.56
C ALA A 56 7.67 11.60 -13.14
N THR A 57 7.16 12.83 -13.00
CA THR A 57 7.16 13.58 -11.74
C THR A 57 5.76 13.55 -11.10
N LYS A 58 5.73 13.35 -9.78
CA LYS A 58 4.52 13.46 -8.97
C LYS A 58 4.30 14.92 -8.57
N PRO A 59 3.08 15.45 -8.65
CA PRO A 59 2.77 16.74 -8.04
C PRO A 59 2.85 16.66 -6.50
N MET A 60 2.97 17.80 -5.84
CA MET A 60 3.05 17.90 -4.37
C MET A 60 1.90 17.16 -3.68
N GLU A 61 0.70 17.32 -4.20
CA GLU A 61 -0.52 16.69 -3.68
C GLU A 61 -0.42 15.15 -3.72
N CYS A 62 0.14 14.59 -4.79
CA CYS A 62 0.37 13.15 -4.89
C CYS A 62 1.45 12.67 -3.89
N GLN A 63 2.49 13.48 -3.67
CA GLN A 63 3.52 13.15 -2.70
C GLN A 63 2.96 13.16 -1.26
N ILE A 64 2.06 14.10 -0.95
CA ILE A 64 1.36 14.17 0.34
C ILE A 64 0.47 12.93 0.51
N MET A 65 -0.32 12.58 -0.50
CA MET A 65 -1.16 11.38 -0.47
C MET A 65 -0.34 10.11 -0.22
N ASP A 66 0.76 9.93 -0.97
CA ASP A 66 1.66 8.77 -0.86
C ASP A 66 2.30 8.66 0.55
N LEU A 67 2.72 9.80 1.13
CA LEU A 67 3.26 9.82 2.49
C LEU A 67 2.19 9.63 3.56
N SER A 68 1.00 10.20 3.37
CA SER A 68 -0.12 10.03 4.32
C SER A 68 -0.56 8.57 4.41
N ASP A 69 -0.59 7.88 3.26
CA ASP A 69 -0.83 6.45 3.17
C ASP A 69 0.24 5.67 3.96
N ASP A 70 1.53 5.97 3.71
CA ASP A 70 2.66 5.36 4.40
C ASP A 70 2.62 5.56 5.93
N ILE A 71 2.27 6.77 6.39
CA ILE A 71 2.15 7.09 7.82
C ILE A 71 0.95 6.33 8.42
N ALA A 72 -0.22 6.43 7.79
CA ALA A 72 -1.45 5.82 8.28
C ALA A 72 -1.28 4.30 8.43
N TYR A 73 -0.84 3.61 7.39
CA TYR A 73 -0.60 2.17 7.45
C TYR A 73 0.42 1.80 8.52
N SER A 74 1.58 2.47 8.56
CA SER A 74 2.63 2.12 9.52
C SER A 74 2.18 2.23 10.98
N VAL A 75 1.35 3.22 11.30
CA VAL A 75 0.89 3.47 12.67
C VAL A 75 -0.29 2.57 13.03
N HIS A 76 -1.28 2.44 12.11
CA HIS A 76 -2.46 1.61 12.36
C HIS A 76 -2.13 0.12 12.37
N ASP A 77 -1.23 -0.36 11.51
CA ASP A 77 -0.80 -1.77 11.54
C ASP A 77 -0.15 -2.13 12.88
N VAL A 78 0.63 -1.22 13.47
CA VAL A 78 1.19 -1.43 14.82
C VAL A 78 0.09 -1.39 15.89
N GLU A 79 -0.84 -0.45 15.81
CA GLU A 79 -1.99 -0.37 16.71
C GLU A 79 -2.80 -1.67 16.68
N ASP A 80 -3.17 -2.12 15.49
CA ASP A 80 -3.98 -3.33 15.30
C ASP A 80 -3.22 -4.58 15.73
N SER A 81 -1.91 -4.65 15.48
CA SER A 81 -1.09 -5.78 15.91
C SER A 81 -1.01 -5.90 17.43
N ILE A 82 -0.99 -4.78 18.15
CA ILE A 82 -1.07 -4.76 19.63
C ILE A 82 -2.47 -5.16 20.07
N ALA A 83 -3.51 -4.59 19.47
CA ALA A 83 -4.90 -4.84 19.84
C ALA A 83 -5.31 -6.32 19.63
N THR A 84 -4.78 -6.96 18.59
CA THR A 84 -5.02 -8.39 18.29
C THR A 84 -4.09 -9.33 19.06
N GLY A 85 -3.06 -8.81 19.74
CA GLY A 85 -2.06 -9.61 20.45
C GLY A 85 -1.00 -10.25 19.54
N ALA A 86 -0.96 -9.87 18.27
CA ALA A 86 0.09 -10.33 17.34
C ALA A 86 1.46 -9.74 17.69
N PHE A 87 1.50 -8.56 18.26
CA PHE A 87 2.71 -7.87 18.70
C PHE A 87 2.58 -7.38 20.15
N ASP A 88 3.52 -7.80 21.00
CA ASP A 88 3.70 -7.26 22.36
C ASP A 88 4.89 -6.29 22.35
N PRO A 89 4.68 -4.98 22.62
CA PRO A 89 5.74 -3.97 22.61
C PRO A 89 6.91 -4.26 23.57
N ILE A 90 6.73 -5.11 24.58
CA ILE A 90 7.80 -5.50 25.51
C ILE A 90 8.99 -6.14 24.79
N VAL A 91 8.75 -6.81 23.67
CA VAL A 91 9.79 -7.47 22.88
C VAL A 91 10.80 -6.50 22.26
N LEU A 92 10.44 -5.21 22.12
CA LEU A 92 11.37 -4.17 21.68
C LEU A 92 12.45 -3.86 22.74
N ALA A 93 12.35 -4.42 23.95
CA ALA A 93 13.41 -4.37 24.96
C ALA A 93 14.51 -5.42 24.74
N ASP A 94 14.23 -6.47 23.97
CA ASP A 94 15.22 -7.52 23.66
C ASP A 94 16.05 -7.13 22.44
N PRO A 95 17.40 -6.95 22.60
CA PRO A 95 18.27 -6.61 21.48
C PRO A 95 18.25 -7.65 20.35
N LYS A 96 18.13 -8.94 20.68
CA LYS A 96 18.10 -10.00 19.67
C LYS A 96 16.83 -9.94 18.83
N MET A 97 15.72 -9.62 19.47
CA MET A 97 14.44 -9.44 18.74
C MET A 97 14.52 -8.22 17.82
N LEU A 98 15.10 -7.12 18.29
CA LEU A 98 15.32 -5.94 17.44
C LEU A 98 16.21 -6.25 16.23
N ASP A 99 17.28 -7.02 16.41
CA ASP A 99 18.13 -7.44 15.31
C ASP A 99 17.35 -8.23 14.25
N HIS A 100 16.49 -9.17 14.66
CA HIS A 100 15.65 -9.93 13.75
C HIS A 100 14.62 -9.05 13.02
N ILE A 101 13.97 -8.12 13.72
CA ILE A 101 13.02 -7.18 13.11
C ILE A 101 13.75 -6.30 12.08
N ILE A 102 14.92 -5.80 12.39
CA ILE A 102 15.74 -4.96 11.51
C ILE A 102 16.17 -5.75 10.27
N GLU A 103 16.64 -6.98 10.45
CA GLU A 103 17.04 -7.86 9.35
C GLU A 103 15.85 -8.12 8.40
N GLN A 104 14.70 -8.49 8.93
CA GLN A 104 13.48 -8.72 8.16
C GLN A 104 13.00 -7.43 7.45
N THR A 105 13.07 -6.28 8.13
CA THR A 105 12.74 -4.98 7.55
C THR A 105 13.61 -4.67 6.33
N ARG A 106 14.92 -4.92 6.45
CA ARG A 106 15.89 -4.72 5.36
C ARG A 106 15.71 -5.71 4.21
N ALA A 107 15.38 -6.95 4.52
CA ALA A 107 15.06 -7.96 3.51
C ALA A 107 13.82 -7.54 2.70
N TRP A 108 12.79 -6.99 3.35
CA TRP A 108 11.52 -6.61 2.72
C TRP A 108 11.60 -5.27 1.96
N TYR A 109 12.12 -4.22 2.59
CA TYR A 109 12.16 -2.86 2.01
C TYR A 109 13.47 -2.51 1.30
N GLY A 110 14.45 -3.39 1.34
CA GLY A 110 15.73 -3.29 0.66
C GLY A 110 16.90 -2.88 1.54
N ALA A 111 18.09 -3.32 1.16
CA ALA A 111 19.34 -3.14 1.89
C ALA A 111 19.81 -1.68 2.01
N LYS A 112 19.15 -0.72 1.31
CA LYS A 112 19.44 0.72 1.43
C LYS A 112 19.17 1.27 2.84
N TRP A 113 18.34 0.58 3.64
CA TRP A 113 18.03 0.99 5.00
C TRP A 113 19.19 0.56 5.91
N ASP A 114 19.86 1.52 6.51
CA ASP A 114 20.97 1.31 7.41
C ASP A 114 20.50 0.70 8.74
N ALA A 115 21.16 -0.37 9.20
CA ALA A 115 20.73 -1.09 10.39
C ALA A 115 20.88 -0.27 11.68
N ASP A 116 21.96 0.51 11.81
CA ASP A 116 22.20 1.32 13.00
C ASP A 116 21.19 2.47 13.10
N LYS A 117 20.83 3.06 11.97
CA LYS A 117 19.79 4.10 11.90
C LYS A 117 18.39 3.55 12.18
N LEU A 118 18.08 2.32 11.75
CA LEU A 118 16.84 1.62 12.14
C LEU A 118 16.81 1.34 13.63
N LEU A 119 17.93 0.83 14.21
CA LEU A 119 18.05 0.62 15.64
C LEU A 119 17.84 1.94 16.41
N ALA A 120 18.47 3.01 15.96
CA ALA A 120 18.29 4.34 16.56
C ALA A 120 16.83 4.83 16.46
N ALA A 121 16.11 4.51 15.37
CA ALA A 121 14.69 4.81 15.21
C ALA A 121 13.84 4.03 16.22
N PHE A 122 14.06 2.72 16.40
CA PHE A 122 13.37 1.92 17.42
C PHE A 122 13.63 2.46 18.83
N MET A 123 14.86 2.87 19.14
CA MET A 123 15.20 3.47 20.43
C MET A 123 14.49 4.80 20.67
N ARG A 124 14.32 5.66 19.64
CA ARG A 124 13.54 6.90 19.75
C ARG A 124 12.07 6.60 19.97
N LEU A 125 11.45 5.73 19.16
CA LEU A 125 10.07 5.33 19.29
C LEU A 125 9.76 4.78 20.69
N ARG A 126 10.63 3.93 21.20
CA ARG A 126 10.50 3.35 22.55
C ARG A 126 10.66 4.38 23.68
N ARG A 127 11.58 5.34 23.53
CA ARG A 127 11.82 6.39 24.53
C ARG A 127 10.67 7.40 24.59
N ASP A 128 10.20 7.82 23.42
CA ASP A 128 9.30 8.95 23.28
C ASP A 128 7.83 8.52 23.41
N TYR A 129 7.55 7.23 23.21
CA TYR A 129 6.20 6.67 23.30
C TYR A 129 6.18 5.52 24.32
N LEU A 130 5.33 5.71 25.34
CA LEU A 130 5.04 4.65 26.29
C LEU A 130 4.03 3.68 25.66
N PHE A 131 4.54 2.76 24.84
CA PHE A 131 3.69 1.64 24.44
C PHE A 131 3.16 0.94 25.69
N PRO A 132 1.88 0.52 25.70
CA PRO A 132 1.34 -0.19 26.85
C PRO A 132 2.18 -1.44 27.11
N ALA A 133 2.69 -1.58 28.34
CA ALA A 133 3.52 -2.73 28.73
C ALA A 133 2.73 -4.04 28.59
N HIS A 134 1.40 -3.98 28.77
CA HIS A 134 0.48 -5.07 28.49
C HIS A 134 -0.84 -4.49 27.99
N PHE A 135 -1.24 -4.92 26.81
CA PHE A 135 -2.57 -4.63 26.31
C PHE A 135 -3.56 -5.66 26.87
N ASN A 136 -4.58 -5.19 27.59
CA ASN A 136 -5.57 -6.06 28.26
C ASN A 136 -7.00 -5.86 27.73
N GLY A 137 -7.19 -5.09 26.65
CA GLY A 137 -8.49 -4.80 26.05
C GLY A 137 -9.40 -3.88 26.88
N SER A 138 -8.92 -3.35 28.02
CA SER A 138 -9.69 -2.37 28.80
C SER A 138 -9.85 -1.05 28.04
N ARG A 139 -10.88 -0.25 28.44
CA ARG A 139 -11.08 1.09 27.88
C ARG A 139 -9.86 1.99 28.06
N GLU A 140 -9.16 1.83 29.16
CA GLU A 140 -7.95 2.60 29.46
C GLU A 140 -6.82 2.22 28.50
N SER A 141 -6.54 0.92 28.30
CA SER A 141 -5.50 0.45 27.37
C SER A 141 -5.82 0.80 25.92
N LEU A 142 -7.10 0.74 25.52
CA LEU A 142 -7.55 1.19 24.19
C LEU A 142 -7.35 2.70 24.01
N ALA A 143 -7.73 3.52 25.02
CA ALA A 143 -7.54 4.96 24.96
C ALA A 143 -6.06 5.33 24.88
N GLN A 144 -5.21 4.66 25.66
CA GLN A 144 -3.75 4.84 25.63
C GLN A 144 -3.18 4.53 24.25
N LEU A 145 -3.61 3.43 23.63
CA LEU A 145 -3.17 3.03 22.30
C LEU A 145 -3.59 4.05 21.23
N LYS A 146 -4.85 4.55 21.29
CA LYS A 146 -5.33 5.62 20.41
C LYS A 146 -4.60 6.95 20.58
N ASN A 147 -4.18 7.28 21.79
CA ASN A 147 -3.37 8.47 22.02
C ASN A 147 -2.00 8.35 21.35
N ILE A 148 -1.34 7.19 21.46
CA ILE A 148 -0.05 6.93 20.80
C ILE A 148 -0.19 7.06 19.29
N THR A 149 -1.24 6.48 18.72
CA THR A 149 -1.56 6.58 17.28
C THR A 149 -1.69 8.04 16.86
N SER A 150 -2.48 8.81 17.59
CA SER A 150 -2.70 10.23 17.30
C SER A 150 -1.41 11.06 17.41
N ASP A 151 -0.62 10.82 18.45
CA ASP A 151 0.65 11.52 18.69
C ASP A 151 1.69 11.21 17.63
N LEU A 152 1.81 9.94 17.20
CA LEU A 152 2.73 9.53 16.12
C LEU A 152 2.37 10.19 14.79
N ILE A 153 1.09 10.13 14.39
CA ILE A 153 0.60 10.76 13.16
C ILE A 153 0.85 12.27 13.21
N GLY A 154 0.46 12.93 14.30
CA GLY A 154 0.64 14.37 14.50
C GLY A 154 2.11 14.78 14.39
N ARG A 155 3.01 14.04 15.05
CA ARG A 155 4.44 14.31 15.01
C ARG A 155 5.06 14.13 13.63
N PHE A 156 4.70 13.06 12.92
CA PHE A 156 5.23 12.81 11.58
C PHE A 156 4.75 13.89 10.59
N CYS A 157 3.47 14.24 10.63
CA CYS A 157 2.92 15.31 9.79
C CYS A 157 3.61 16.66 10.10
N TRP A 158 3.74 17.03 11.38
CA TRP A 158 4.39 18.27 11.79
C TRP A 158 5.86 18.32 11.37
N SER A 159 6.59 17.22 11.56
CA SER A 159 8.01 17.11 11.17
C SER A 159 8.21 17.36 9.67
N VAL A 160 7.38 16.75 8.82
CA VAL A 160 7.45 16.90 7.36
C VAL A 160 6.99 18.28 6.91
N GLU A 161 5.92 18.81 7.49
CA GLU A 161 5.44 20.15 7.21
C GLU A 161 6.52 21.18 7.52
N THR A 162 7.10 21.12 8.73
CA THR A 162 8.16 22.04 9.16
C THR A 162 9.36 21.98 8.22
N ALA A 163 9.91 20.82 7.95
CA ALA A 163 11.06 20.67 7.05
C ALA A 163 10.76 21.16 5.62
N THR A 164 9.55 20.94 5.14
CA THR A 164 9.13 21.43 3.83
C THR A 164 8.99 22.94 3.82
N ARG A 165 8.40 23.54 4.86
CA ARG A 165 8.29 25.00 5.00
C ARG A 165 9.63 25.68 5.19
N ASP A 166 10.54 25.08 5.93
CA ASP A 166 11.91 25.58 6.10
C ASP A 166 12.65 25.63 4.74
N THR A 167 12.35 24.70 3.84
CA THR A 167 12.98 24.64 2.52
C THR A 167 12.36 25.63 1.52
N TYR A 168 11.03 25.75 1.49
CA TYR A 168 10.31 26.47 0.44
C TYR A 168 9.60 27.74 0.93
N GLY A 169 9.58 28.00 2.24
CA GLY A 169 8.91 29.16 2.84
C GLY A 169 7.41 28.98 3.03
N PRO A 170 6.72 30.03 3.55
CA PRO A 170 5.32 29.97 3.97
C PRO A 170 4.33 30.13 2.80
N GLY A 171 4.79 30.36 1.57
CA GLY A 171 3.93 30.55 0.40
C GLY A 171 3.13 29.31 0.02
N PRO A 172 2.17 29.41 -0.91
CA PRO A 172 1.44 28.26 -1.41
C PRO A 172 2.37 27.31 -2.16
N LEU A 173 2.33 26.03 -1.79
CA LEU A 173 3.08 24.95 -2.42
C LEU A 173 2.09 24.09 -3.19
N THR A 174 2.07 24.23 -4.52
CA THR A 174 1.08 23.57 -5.37
C THR A 174 1.72 22.87 -6.55
N ARG A 175 1.16 21.74 -6.94
CA ARG A 175 1.53 21.00 -8.14
C ARG A 175 3.02 20.61 -8.13
N TYR A 176 3.79 21.16 -9.07
CA TYR A 176 5.21 20.86 -9.29
C TYR A 176 6.14 21.93 -8.77
N SER A 177 5.61 22.93 -8.01
CA SER A 177 6.41 24.04 -7.49
C SER A 177 7.32 23.65 -6.32
N ALA A 178 7.04 22.54 -5.66
CA ALA A 178 7.80 22.03 -4.53
C ALA A 178 7.72 20.50 -4.43
N ASN A 179 8.58 19.93 -3.58
CA ASN A 179 8.52 18.54 -3.16
C ASN A 179 8.41 18.48 -1.64
N ILE A 180 7.79 17.44 -1.10
CA ILE A 180 7.84 17.21 0.34
C ILE A 180 9.27 16.92 0.78
N VAL A 181 9.64 17.44 1.95
CA VAL A 181 10.93 17.16 2.60
C VAL A 181 10.68 16.29 3.81
N ILE A 182 11.09 15.03 3.74
CA ILE A 182 10.94 14.08 4.84
C ILE A 182 12.27 14.03 5.59
N PRO A 183 12.33 14.49 6.86
CA PRO A 183 13.53 14.36 7.68
C PRO A 183 13.97 12.91 7.79
N GLU A 184 15.27 12.67 7.75
CA GLU A 184 15.84 11.31 7.77
C GLU A 184 15.33 10.50 8.97
N ASN A 185 15.35 11.09 10.16
CA ASN A 185 14.88 10.42 11.37
C ASN A 185 13.41 10.01 11.28
N THR A 186 12.54 10.90 10.78
CA THR A 186 11.12 10.61 10.58
C THR A 186 10.92 9.45 9.60
N ASN A 187 11.68 9.45 8.50
CA ASN A 187 11.60 8.39 7.50
C ASN A 187 12.03 7.03 8.07
N TYR A 188 13.11 6.99 8.86
CA TYR A 188 13.55 5.76 9.54
C TYR A 188 12.55 5.28 10.59
N GLU A 189 11.85 6.17 11.28
CA GLU A 189 10.82 5.79 12.26
C GLU A 189 9.57 5.21 11.59
N ILE A 190 9.12 5.79 10.48
CA ILE A 190 8.02 5.23 9.67
C ILE A 190 8.41 3.81 9.19
N VAL A 191 9.64 3.63 8.70
CA VAL A 191 10.11 2.32 8.24
C VAL A 191 10.29 1.34 9.39
N ALA A 192 10.69 1.77 10.56
CA ALA A 192 10.76 0.93 11.76
C ALA A 192 9.36 0.41 12.17
N LEU A 193 8.33 1.27 12.16
CA LEU A 193 6.94 0.86 12.39
C LEU A 193 6.45 -0.14 11.33
N LYS A 194 6.72 0.14 10.04
CA LYS A 194 6.45 -0.81 8.95
C LYS A 194 7.16 -2.16 9.16
N GLY A 195 8.37 -2.14 9.71
CA GLY A 195 9.13 -3.35 10.04
C GLY A 195 8.47 -4.22 11.10
N ILE A 196 7.84 -3.60 12.11
CA ILE A 196 7.01 -4.32 13.10
C ILE A 196 5.86 -5.05 12.39
N ALA A 197 5.11 -4.35 11.54
CA ALA A 197 4.00 -4.94 10.81
C ALA A 197 4.46 -6.09 9.89
N VAL A 198 5.59 -5.93 9.20
CA VAL A 198 6.17 -7.00 8.37
C VAL A 198 6.52 -8.22 9.20
N TYR A 199 7.21 -8.02 10.32
CA TYR A 199 7.73 -9.12 11.12
C TYR A 199 6.60 -9.91 11.83
N PHE A 200 5.65 -9.21 12.44
CA PHE A 200 4.63 -9.83 13.30
C PHE A 200 3.32 -10.17 12.59
N VAL A 201 3.01 -9.51 11.46
CA VAL A 201 1.74 -9.66 10.77
C VAL A 201 1.93 -10.20 9.35
N MET A 202 2.66 -9.48 8.50
CA MET A 202 2.69 -9.80 7.06
C MET A 202 3.45 -11.09 6.76
N ALA A 203 4.68 -11.22 7.24
CA ALA A 203 5.52 -12.39 6.95
C ALA A 203 4.99 -13.71 7.57
N PRO A 204 4.37 -13.73 8.77
CA PRO A 204 3.62 -14.89 9.24
C PRO A 204 2.41 -15.22 8.37
N ARG A 205 1.59 -14.22 8.03
CA ARG A 205 0.36 -14.39 7.24
C ARG A 205 0.61 -14.97 5.85
N GLU A 206 1.67 -14.56 5.17
CA GLU A 206 2.05 -15.14 3.87
C GLU A 206 2.36 -16.64 3.92
N ARG A 207 2.67 -17.18 5.10
CA ARG A 207 2.98 -18.60 5.32
C ARG A 207 1.80 -19.40 5.84
N GLU A 208 0.66 -18.76 6.12
CA GLU A 208 -0.53 -19.46 6.61
C GLU A 208 -1.15 -20.31 5.48
N PRO A 209 -1.52 -21.58 5.78
CA PRO A 209 -2.17 -22.47 4.81
C PRO A 209 -3.44 -21.87 4.19
N PHE A 210 -4.21 -21.13 4.97
CA PHE A 210 -5.43 -20.47 4.53
C PHE A 210 -5.17 -19.45 3.39
N HIS A 211 -4.11 -18.67 3.51
CA HIS A 211 -3.74 -17.72 2.46
C HIS A 211 -3.32 -18.41 1.15
N GLN A 212 -2.66 -19.57 1.27
CA GLN A 212 -2.33 -20.39 0.09
C GLN A 212 -3.59 -20.96 -0.59
N GLU A 213 -4.61 -21.30 0.18
CA GLU A 213 -5.90 -21.76 -0.33
C GLU A 213 -6.65 -20.62 -1.05
N GLU A 214 -6.66 -19.41 -0.48
CA GLU A 214 -7.23 -18.21 -1.13
C GLU A 214 -6.56 -17.92 -2.47
N LEU A 215 -5.24 -17.96 -2.53
CA LEU A 215 -4.48 -17.77 -3.78
C LEU A 215 -4.85 -18.83 -4.82
N LYS A 216 -5.03 -20.07 -4.39
CA LYS A 216 -5.44 -21.16 -5.26
C LYS A 216 -6.85 -20.93 -5.82
N ILE A 217 -7.81 -20.52 -5.00
CA ILE A 217 -9.19 -20.21 -5.42
C ILE A 217 -9.20 -19.13 -6.50
N VAL A 218 -8.44 -18.04 -6.29
CA VAL A 218 -8.32 -16.96 -7.28
C VAL A 218 -7.75 -17.47 -8.60
N SER A 219 -6.69 -18.29 -8.55
CA SER A 219 -6.08 -18.87 -9.75
C SER A 219 -7.03 -19.82 -10.47
N ASP A 220 -7.64 -20.76 -9.75
CA ASP A 220 -8.58 -21.72 -10.30
C ASP A 220 -9.78 -21.03 -11.01
N LEU A 221 -10.30 -19.94 -10.42
CA LEU A 221 -11.39 -19.16 -11.02
C LEU A 221 -10.97 -18.50 -12.34
N VAL A 222 -9.80 -17.88 -12.40
CA VAL A 222 -9.28 -17.29 -13.65
C VAL A 222 -9.05 -18.38 -14.70
N ASP A 223 -8.45 -19.50 -14.32
CA ASP A 223 -8.17 -20.62 -15.22
C ASP A 223 -9.45 -21.21 -15.83
N VAL A 224 -10.50 -21.39 -15.01
CA VAL A 224 -11.80 -21.89 -15.49
C VAL A 224 -12.50 -20.90 -16.41
N LEU A 225 -12.46 -19.59 -16.09
CA LEU A 225 -13.03 -18.55 -16.96
C LEU A 225 -12.31 -18.46 -18.30
N MET A 226 -11.01 -18.76 -18.35
CA MET A 226 -10.20 -18.76 -19.57
C MET A 226 -10.24 -20.09 -20.34
N ALA A 227 -10.83 -21.14 -19.80
CA ALA A 227 -10.90 -22.43 -20.45
C ALA A 227 -11.76 -22.39 -21.72
N ASP A 228 -11.38 -23.16 -22.74
CA ASP A 228 -12.10 -23.28 -24.03
C ASP A 228 -13.46 -24.01 -23.92
N SER A 229 -13.96 -24.22 -22.73
CA SER A 229 -15.27 -24.86 -22.47
C SER A 229 -16.37 -23.80 -22.41
N PRO A 230 -17.60 -24.12 -22.87
CA PRO A 230 -18.71 -23.20 -22.73
C PRO A 230 -18.94 -22.90 -21.25
N LEU A 231 -18.76 -21.64 -20.88
CA LEU A 231 -19.01 -21.17 -19.52
C LEU A 231 -20.51 -21.27 -19.20
N PRO A 232 -20.88 -21.62 -17.97
CA PRO A 232 -22.25 -21.44 -17.48
C PRO A 232 -22.73 -20.00 -17.72
N SER A 233 -24.00 -19.82 -18.03
CA SER A 233 -24.61 -18.52 -18.37
C SER A 233 -24.49 -17.46 -17.27
N ASP A 234 -24.19 -17.89 -16.04
CA ASP A 234 -24.06 -17.11 -14.83
C ASP A 234 -22.62 -17.07 -14.27
N ALA A 235 -21.63 -17.58 -15.02
CA ALA A 235 -20.24 -17.54 -14.63
C ALA A 235 -19.66 -16.11 -14.62
N LEU A 236 -20.17 -15.24 -15.51
CA LEU A 236 -19.80 -13.84 -15.59
C LEU A 236 -20.97 -12.95 -15.13
N GLU A 237 -20.68 -11.97 -14.29
CA GLU A 237 -21.66 -10.95 -13.96
C GLU A 237 -22.03 -10.10 -15.20
N SER A 238 -23.27 -9.63 -15.24
CA SER A 238 -23.82 -8.93 -16.42
C SER A 238 -22.99 -7.72 -16.86
N GLN A 239 -22.28 -7.08 -15.94
CA GLN A 239 -21.42 -5.93 -16.23
C GLN A 239 -20.17 -6.29 -17.05
N PHE A 240 -19.71 -7.55 -17.01
CA PHE A 240 -18.54 -8.02 -17.74
C PHE A 240 -18.88 -8.75 -19.05
N LEU A 241 -20.16 -9.09 -19.29
CA LEU A 241 -20.60 -9.85 -20.47
C LEU A 241 -20.36 -9.10 -21.78
N ALA A 242 -20.53 -7.77 -21.79
CA ALA A 242 -20.31 -6.97 -22.99
C ALA A 242 -18.83 -7.01 -23.40
N ASP A 243 -17.93 -6.72 -22.46
CA ASP A 243 -16.49 -6.69 -22.69
C ASP A 243 -15.96 -8.08 -23.06
N TRP A 244 -16.51 -9.14 -22.45
CA TRP A 244 -16.17 -10.54 -22.81
C TRP A 244 -16.54 -10.87 -24.25
N ASN A 245 -17.74 -10.47 -24.69
CA ASN A 245 -18.23 -10.75 -26.04
C ASN A 245 -17.51 -9.90 -27.10
N GLU A 246 -17.03 -8.72 -26.74
CA GLU A 246 -16.28 -7.82 -27.61
C GLU A 246 -14.78 -8.16 -27.69
N SER A 247 -14.29 -8.99 -26.78
CA SER A 247 -12.89 -9.41 -26.72
C SER A 247 -12.51 -10.19 -27.99
N THR A 248 -11.41 -9.81 -28.62
CA THR A 248 -10.94 -10.35 -29.91
C THR A 248 -9.75 -11.30 -29.76
N ASN A 249 -9.14 -11.34 -28.58
CA ASN A 249 -7.96 -12.15 -28.28
C ASN A 249 -7.94 -12.60 -26.82
N ASP A 250 -7.02 -13.50 -26.47
CA ASP A 250 -6.92 -14.06 -25.12
C ASP A 250 -6.46 -13.05 -24.07
N ASP A 251 -5.67 -12.04 -24.42
CA ASP A 251 -5.24 -11.00 -23.48
C ASP A 251 -6.41 -10.13 -23.04
N GLU A 252 -7.30 -9.78 -23.97
CA GLU A 252 -8.53 -9.04 -23.67
C GLU A 252 -9.48 -9.88 -22.80
N ARG A 253 -9.66 -11.15 -23.11
CA ARG A 253 -10.45 -12.08 -22.29
C ARG A 253 -9.87 -12.26 -20.90
N LEU A 254 -8.55 -12.43 -20.80
CA LEU A 254 -7.86 -12.55 -19.51
C LEU A 254 -8.09 -11.29 -18.65
N ARG A 255 -8.08 -10.12 -19.27
CA ARG A 255 -8.37 -8.88 -18.55
C ARG A 255 -9.78 -8.89 -17.95
N VAL A 256 -10.78 -9.31 -18.73
CA VAL A 256 -12.17 -9.41 -18.25
C VAL A 256 -12.30 -10.45 -17.15
N ALA A 257 -11.64 -11.62 -17.29
CA ALA A 257 -11.62 -12.65 -16.26
C ALA A 257 -11.01 -12.13 -14.93
N ILE A 258 -9.91 -11.40 -15.01
CA ILE A 258 -9.27 -10.77 -13.83
C ILE A 258 -10.21 -9.74 -13.20
N ASP A 259 -10.84 -8.87 -13.99
CA ASP A 259 -11.75 -7.84 -13.50
C ASP A 259 -12.99 -8.47 -12.83
N GLN A 260 -13.53 -9.57 -13.39
CA GLN A 260 -14.60 -10.35 -12.79
C GLN A 260 -14.19 -10.91 -11.42
N VAL A 261 -13.03 -11.59 -11.33
CA VAL A 261 -12.58 -12.20 -10.08
C VAL A 261 -12.24 -11.12 -9.04
N ALA A 262 -11.63 -10.01 -9.45
CA ALA A 262 -11.31 -8.91 -8.57
C ALA A 262 -12.55 -8.17 -8.01
N SER A 263 -13.70 -8.28 -8.67
CA SER A 263 -14.97 -7.70 -8.19
C SER A 263 -15.67 -8.52 -7.12
N LEU A 264 -15.26 -9.78 -6.93
CA LEU A 264 -15.88 -10.70 -5.97
C LEU A 264 -15.46 -10.37 -4.53
N THR A 265 -16.38 -10.60 -3.60
CA THR A 265 -16.02 -10.70 -2.18
C THR A 265 -15.50 -12.11 -1.88
N ASP A 266 -14.83 -12.31 -0.75
CA ASP A 266 -14.31 -13.64 -0.33
C ASP A 266 -15.41 -14.69 -0.37
N ASN A 267 -16.59 -14.36 0.18
CA ASN A 267 -17.74 -15.28 0.19
C ASN A 267 -18.27 -15.59 -1.22
N SER A 268 -18.33 -14.61 -2.10
CA SER A 268 -18.78 -14.82 -3.49
C SER A 268 -17.74 -15.55 -4.32
N ALA A 269 -16.45 -15.35 -4.08
CA ALA A 269 -15.38 -16.11 -4.71
C ALA A 269 -15.42 -17.58 -4.32
N LEU A 270 -15.60 -17.89 -3.02
CA LEU A 270 -15.80 -19.26 -2.52
C LEU A 270 -17.04 -19.92 -3.12
N ALA A 271 -18.16 -19.19 -3.18
CA ALA A 271 -19.40 -19.71 -3.78
C ALA A 271 -19.23 -19.99 -5.27
N LEU A 272 -18.63 -19.07 -6.02
CA LEU A 272 -18.40 -19.24 -7.45
C LEU A 272 -17.42 -20.39 -7.72
N HIS A 273 -16.35 -20.49 -6.94
CA HIS A 273 -15.37 -21.60 -7.05
C HIS A 273 -16.06 -22.94 -6.83
N SER A 274 -16.93 -23.08 -5.83
CA SER A 274 -17.66 -24.34 -5.56
C SER A 274 -18.63 -24.76 -6.69
N ILE A 275 -19.01 -23.82 -7.56
CA ILE A 275 -19.91 -24.08 -8.70
C ILE A 275 -19.10 -24.41 -9.96
N LEU A 276 -17.95 -23.77 -10.17
CA LEU A 276 -17.20 -23.85 -11.40
C LEU A 276 -16.03 -24.84 -11.37
N CYS A 277 -15.45 -25.05 -10.18
CA CYS A 277 -14.29 -25.90 -9.94
C CYS A 277 -14.64 -27.10 -9.06
#